data_3e24bdb49805b90c76a776c5ff93e408
#
_entry.id   3e24bdb49805b90c76a776c5ff93e408
#
_cell.length_a   1.000
_cell.length_b   1.000
_cell.length_c   1.000
_cell.angle_alpha   90.00
_cell.angle_beta   90.00
_cell.angle_gamma   90.00
#
_symmetry.space_group_name_H-M   'P 1'
#
loop_
_entity.id
_entity.type
_entity.pdbx_description
1 polymer ?
#
loop_
_entity_poly.entity_id
_entity_poly.type
_entity_poly.pdbx_seq_one_letter_code
_entity_poly.pdbx_strand_id
1 'polypeptide(L)'
;ARAGLLHADPHPGNYLVLGDGRLGIVDFGLVARLPDGLPTAMARLIQLAIVNDIAAMTAGLSDEGFIAKDVDASELFGYLDPFVEPARVDEFHFDREWMREQFLHVRSSSNRGGVGMKMTIPPVYALIHRVWLGGIAVLAQLDVTARFRDVLAEFLPGWQR
;
A
#
# COMPACT_ATOMS: atom_id res chain seq x y z
N ALA A 1 -7.41 11.73 3.85
CA ALA A 1 -6.89 11.68 5.22
C ALA A 1 -6.93 13.03 5.96
N ARG A 2 -6.72 14.19 5.29
CA ARG A 2 -6.75 15.52 5.93
C ARG A 2 -8.10 15.84 6.60
N ALA A 3 -9.20 15.27 6.12
CA ALA A 3 -10.55 15.42 6.69
C ALA A 3 -10.88 14.38 7.78
N GLY A 4 -9.93 13.55 8.21
CA GLY A 4 -10.19 12.42 9.11
C GLY A 4 -11.08 11.32 8.52
N LEU A 5 -11.22 11.32 7.19
CA LEU A 5 -12.02 10.36 6.45
C LEU A 5 -11.19 9.75 5.31
N LEU A 6 -11.39 8.46 5.07
CA LEU A 6 -10.82 7.73 3.95
C LEU A 6 -11.96 7.14 3.11
N HIS A 7 -12.06 7.55 1.85
CA HIS A 7 -12.90 6.86 0.89
C HIS A 7 -12.30 5.48 0.60
N ALA A 8 -12.96 4.43 1.00
CA ALA A 8 -12.37 3.10 1.04
C ALA A 8 -12.82 2.20 -0.13
N ASP A 9 -13.42 2.78 -1.16
CA ASP A 9 -13.80 2.07 -2.38
C ASP A 9 -13.11 2.66 -3.63
N PRO A 10 -11.87 2.23 -3.94
CA PRO A 10 -11.06 2.75 -5.04
C PRO A 10 -11.53 2.25 -6.43
N HIS A 11 -12.80 1.88 -6.57
CA HIS A 11 -13.32 1.45 -7.85
C HIS A 11 -13.31 2.61 -8.87
N PRO A 12 -12.85 2.41 -10.13
CA PRO A 12 -12.74 3.47 -11.13
C PRO A 12 -14.05 4.22 -11.40
N GLY A 13 -15.19 3.53 -11.30
CA GLY A 13 -16.52 4.12 -11.48
C GLY A 13 -16.91 5.17 -10.43
N ASN A 14 -16.13 5.26 -9.32
CA ASN A 14 -16.35 6.25 -8.27
C ASN A 14 -15.60 7.56 -8.51
N TYR A 15 -14.86 7.68 -9.62
CA TYR A 15 -14.07 8.85 -9.98
C TYR A 15 -14.52 9.40 -11.33
N LEU A 16 -14.92 10.66 -11.35
CA LEU A 16 -15.40 11.36 -12.54
C LEU A 16 -14.42 12.48 -12.89
N VAL A 17 -13.96 12.54 -14.13
CA VAL A 17 -13.21 13.69 -14.63
C VAL A 17 -14.23 14.77 -15.02
N LEU A 18 -14.21 15.89 -14.30
CA LEU A 18 -15.11 17.02 -14.54
C LEU A 18 -14.60 17.86 -15.71
N GLY A 19 -15.50 18.64 -16.31
CA GLY A 19 -15.17 19.47 -17.48
C GLY A 19 -14.08 20.55 -17.24
N ASP A 20 -13.81 20.88 -15.99
CA ASP A 20 -12.73 21.80 -15.56
C ASP A 20 -11.44 21.07 -15.16
N GLY A 21 -11.36 19.77 -15.40
CA GLY A 21 -10.19 18.92 -15.08
C GLY A 21 -10.11 18.45 -13.63
N ARG A 22 -11.04 18.83 -12.76
CA ARG A 22 -11.08 18.31 -11.38
C ARG A 22 -11.59 16.88 -11.34
N LEU A 23 -11.21 16.15 -10.29
CA LEU A 23 -11.75 14.83 -10.00
C LEU A 23 -13.00 14.95 -9.13
N GLY A 24 -14.14 14.50 -9.63
CA GLY A 24 -15.35 14.28 -8.85
C GLY A 24 -15.31 12.90 -8.20
N ILE A 25 -15.62 12.82 -6.92
CA ILE A 25 -15.71 11.56 -6.19
C ILE A 25 -17.16 11.31 -5.84
N VAL A 26 -17.66 10.12 -6.18
CA VAL A 26 -19.05 9.70 -5.93
C VAL A 26 -19.06 8.39 -5.14
N ASP A 27 -20.25 8.00 -4.67
CA ASP A 27 -20.47 6.76 -3.90
C ASP A 27 -19.68 6.69 -2.60
N PHE A 28 -20.18 7.34 -1.56
CA PHE A 28 -19.61 7.30 -0.21
C PHE A 28 -20.16 6.15 0.65
N GLY A 29 -20.59 5.06 0.03
CA GLY A 29 -21.10 3.87 0.73
C GLY A 29 -20.08 3.15 1.58
N LEU A 30 -18.78 3.31 1.30
CA LEU A 30 -17.68 2.76 2.07
C LEU A 30 -16.68 3.84 2.46
N VAL A 31 -16.78 4.32 3.70
CA VAL A 31 -15.90 5.36 4.26
C VAL A 31 -15.36 4.91 5.61
N ALA A 32 -14.04 4.96 5.76
CA ALA A 32 -13.38 4.77 7.07
C ALA A 32 -13.22 6.12 7.79
N ARG A 33 -13.45 6.12 9.10
CA ARG A 33 -13.11 7.23 9.97
C ARG A 33 -11.68 7.06 10.46
N LEU A 34 -10.85 8.06 10.23
CA LEU A 34 -9.46 8.12 10.66
C LEU A 34 -9.26 9.42 11.48
N PRO A 35 -9.78 9.48 12.73
CA PRO A 35 -9.75 10.70 13.52
C PRO A 35 -8.33 11.23 13.75
N ASP A 36 -7.36 10.31 13.89
CA ASP A 36 -5.94 10.62 14.08
C ASP A 36 -5.15 10.64 12.75
N GLY A 37 -5.85 10.56 11.61
CA GLY A 37 -5.26 10.45 10.28
C GLY A 37 -4.77 9.04 9.94
N LEU A 38 -3.89 8.95 8.92
CA LEU A 38 -3.23 7.68 8.58
C LEU A 38 -2.19 7.33 9.65
N PRO A 39 -2.01 6.03 9.98
CA PRO A 39 -0.99 5.61 10.93
C PRO A 39 0.42 6.03 10.48
N THR A 40 1.18 6.65 11.37
CA THR A 40 2.56 7.10 11.09
C THR A 40 3.52 5.93 10.84
N ALA A 41 3.22 4.76 11.39
CA ALA A 41 3.98 3.54 11.17
C ALA A 41 4.05 3.15 9.67
N MET A 42 3.04 3.49 8.86
CA MET A 42 3.06 3.20 7.42
C MET A 42 4.27 3.84 6.73
N ALA A 43 4.48 5.14 6.93
CA ALA A 43 5.61 5.85 6.33
C ALA A 43 6.94 5.24 6.78
N ARG A 44 7.09 4.98 8.09
CA ARG A 44 8.28 4.37 8.66
C ARG A 44 8.56 2.98 8.06
N LEU A 45 7.56 2.10 7.99
CA LEU A 45 7.73 0.74 7.46
C LEU A 45 8.12 0.74 5.98
N ILE A 46 7.49 1.60 5.17
CA ILE A 46 7.83 1.76 3.76
C ILE A 46 9.27 2.28 3.61
N GLN A 47 9.68 3.28 4.39
CA GLN A 47 11.04 3.81 4.34
C GLN A 47 12.09 2.76 4.74
N LEU A 48 11.84 1.94 5.78
CA LEU A 48 12.71 0.83 6.15
C LEU A 48 12.83 -0.20 5.03
N ALA A 49 11.74 -0.50 4.35
CA ALA A 49 11.74 -1.41 3.20
C ALA A 49 12.49 -0.82 1.98
N ILE A 50 12.40 0.49 1.74
CA ILE A 50 13.16 1.18 0.67
C ILE A 50 14.67 1.04 0.90
N VAL A 51 15.14 1.21 2.13
CA VAL A 51 16.57 1.12 2.47
C VAL A 51 17.04 -0.30 2.78
N ASN A 52 16.17 -1.30 2.62
CA ASN A 52 16.42 -2.71 2.90
C ASN A 52 16.83 -3.00 4.36
N ASP A 53 16.34 -2.23 5.32
CA ASP A 53 16.51 -2.55 6.74
C ASP A 53 15.49 -3.62 7.16
N ILE A 54 15.81 -4.86 6.79
CA ILE A 54 14.94 -6.02 7.00
C ILE A 54 14.65 -6.24 8.48
N ALA A 55 15.65 -6.07 9.34
CA ALA A 55 15.50 -6.30 10.78
C ALA A 55 14.54 -5.29 11.43
N ALA A 56 14.74 -4.00 11.18
CA ALA A 56 13.88 -2.95 11.71
C ALA A 56 12.45 -3.01 11.10
N MET A 57 12.33 -3.34 9.81
CA MET A 57 11.05 -3.54 9.15
C MET A 57 10.26 -4.71 9.78
N THR A 58 10.92 -5.87 9.99
CA THR A 58 10.29 -7.05 10.60
C THR A 58 9.84 -6.76 12.02
N ALA A 59 10.68 -6.10 12.83
CA ALA A 59 10.31 -5.67 14.16
C ALA A 59 9.10 -4.73 14.15
N GLY A 60 9.10 -3.73 13.28
CA GLY A 60 7.99 -2.79 13.14
C GLY A 60 6.68 -3.44 12.69
N LEU A 61 6.73 -4.40 11.78
CA LEU A 61 5.54 -5.17 11.37
C LEU A 61 4.99 -6.04 12.50
N SER A 62 5.88 -6.61 13.33
CA SER A 62 5.48 -7.35 14.53
C SER A 62 4.84 -6.43 15.58
N ASP A 63 5.42 -5.27 15.83
CA ASP A 63 4.91 -4.29 16.78
C ASP A 63 3.52 -3.76 16.39
N GLU A 64 3.27 -3.58 15.09
CA GLU A 64 1.98 -3.18 14.54
C GLU A 64 0.97 -4.35 14.41
N GLY A 65 1.39 -5.58 14.69
CA GLY A 65 0.52 -6.77 14.69
C GLY A 65 0.27 -7.37 13.29
N PHE A 66 1.10 -7.06 12.29
CA PHE A 66 0.98 -7.66 10.96
C PHE A 66 1.51 -9.09 10.89
N ILE A 67 2.45 -9.45 11.74
CA ILE A 67 3.10 -10.75 11.76
C ILE A 67 3.31 -11.25 13.19
N ALA A 68 3.39 -12.57 13.34
CA ALA A 68 3.87 -13.19 14.57
C ALA A 68 5.40 -13.08 14.68
N LYS A 69 5.96 -13.24 15.89
CA LYS A 69 7.39 -13.05 16.13
C LYS A 69 8.32 -14.10 15.49
N ASP A 70 7.76 -15.23 15.04
CA ASP A 70 8.47 -16.37 14.47
C ASP A 70 8.49 -16.41 12.94
N VAL A 71 8.17 -15.30 12.28
CA VAL A 71 8.23 -15.18 10.83
C VAL A 71 9.68 -14.98 10.38
N ASP A 72 10.11 -15.74 9.36
CA ASP A 72 11.41 -15.56 8.74
C ASP A 72 11.49 -14.20 8.02
N ALA A 73 12.46 -13.39 8.44
CA ALA A 73 12.58 -12.01 7.98
C ALA A 73 12.95 -11.90 6.48
N SER A 74 13.72 -12.87 5.95
CA SER A 74 14.10 -12.87 4.53
C SER A 74 12.92 -13.28 3.64
N GLU A 75 12.15 -14.29 4.08
CA GLU A 75 10.93 -14.71 3.39
C GLU A 75 9.88 -13.58 3.37
N LEU A 76 9.73 -12.89 4.52
CA LEU A 76 8.83 -11.74 4.64
C LEU A 76 9.24 -10.59 3.72
N PHE A 77 10.54 -10.28 3.69
CA PHE A 77 11.06 -9.23 2.81
C PHE A 77 10.82 -9.57 1.34
N GLY A 78 11.14 -10.79 0.92
CA GLY A 78 10.88 -11.23 -0.45
C GLY A 78 9.39 -11.17 -0.85
N TYR A 79 8.48 -11.39 0.10
CA TYR A 79 7.05 -11.25 -0.13
C TYR A 79 6.62 -9.78 -0.29
N LEU A 80 7.17 -8.87 0.51
CA LEU A 80 6.79 -7.45 0.52
C LEU A 80 7.52 -6.61 -0.51
N ASP A 81 8.69 -7.05 -0.97
CA ASP A 81 9.59 -6.31 -1.86
C ASP A 81 8.91 -5.73 -3.11
N PRO A 82 8.11 -6.48 -3.87
CA PRO A 82 7.44 -5.96 -5.05
C PRO A 82 6.45 -4.82 -4.76
N PHE A 83 5.84 -4.79 -3.57
CA PHE A 83 4.91 -3.73 -3.20
C PHE A 83 5.60 -2.40 -2.85
N VAL A 84 6.91 -2.46 -2.59
CA VAL A 84 7.74 -1.30 -2.27
C VAL A 84 8.52 -0.81 -3.48
N GLU A 85 8.68 -1.65 -4.50
CA GLU A 85 9.40 -1.36 -5.74
C GLU A 85 9.03 0.01 -6.34
N PRO A 86 7.73 0.40 -6.48
CA PRO A 86 7.36 1.70 -7.01
C PRO A 86 7.89 2.91 -6.22
N ALA A 87 8.21 2.71 -4.94
CA ALA A 87 8.74 3.75 -4.07
C ALA A 87 10.28 3.83 -4.06
N ARG A 88 10.98 2.87 -4.67
CA ARG A 88 12.46 2.84 -4.71
C ARG A 88 13.05 3.63 -5.84
N VAL A 89 12.29 3.82 -6.91
CA VAL A 89 12.73 4.54 -8.11
C VAL A 89 12.16 5.95 -8.15
N ASP A 90 12.79 6.83 -8.94
CA ASP A 90 12.31 8.22 -9.07
C ASP A 90 10.99 8.29 -9.83
N GLU A 91 10.85 7.50 -10.90
CA GLU A 91 9.62 7.34 -11.66
C GLU A 91 9.35 5.85 -11.84
N PHE A 92 8.10 5.45 -11.64
CA PHE A 92 7.65 4.08 -11.81
C PHE A 92 6.50 4.01 -12.80
N HIS A 93 6.59 3.04 -13.72
CA HIS A 93 5.56 2.77 -14.71
C HIS A 93 4.64 1.66 -14.21
N PHE A 94 3.39 2.02 -13.89
CA PHE A 94 2.36 1.08 -13.51
C PHE A 94 1.68 0.56 -14.76
N ASP A 95 1.86 -0.71 -15.08
CA ASP A 95 1.19 -1.38 -16.19
C ASP A 95 0.50 -2.69 -15.77
N ARG A 96 -0.25 -3.28 -16.70
CA ARG A 96 -1.01 -4.50 -16.44
C ARG A 96 -0.12 -5.74 -16.32
N GLU A 97 1.03 -5.75 -16.97
CA GLU A 97 1.96 -6.88 -16.92
C GLU A 97 2.60 -6.96 -15.54
N TRP A 98 3.14 -5.85 -15.04
CA TRP A 98 3.64 -5.74 -13.68
C TRP A 98 2.57 -6.14 -12.65
N MET A 99 1.33 -5.63 -12.76
CA MET A 99 0.26 -5.98 -11.83
C MET A 99 -0.07 -7.47 -11.87
N ARG A 100 -0.03 -8.11 -13.04
CA ARG A 100 -0.23 -9.56 -13.17
C ARG A 100 0.87 -10.34 -12.47
N GLU A 101 2.12 -9.91 -12.60
CA GLU A 101 3.27 -10.52 -11.92
C GLU A 101 3.12 -10.43 -10.41
N GLN A 102 2.70 -9.25 -9.88
CA GLN A 102 2.45 -9.07 -8.45
C GLN A 102 1.35 -10.02 -7.95
N PHE A 103 0.27 -10.18 -8.72
CA PHE A 103 -0.80 -11.11 -8.37
C PHE A 103 -0.31 -12.56 -8.32
N LEU A 104 0.50 -12.99 -9.27
CA LEU A 104 1.09 -14.33 -9.29
C LEU A 104 2.06 -14.53 -8.11
N HIS A 105 2.86 -13.52 -7.78
CA HIS A 105 3.78 -13.53 -6.66
C HIS A 105 3.03 -13.73 -5.32
N VAL A 106 2.01 -12.91 -5.06
CA VAL A 106 1.18 -13.04 -3.84
C VAL A 106 0.54 -14.42 -3.76
N ARG A 107 -0.03 -14.90 -4.87
CA ARG A 107 -0.67 -16.22 -4.93
C ARG A 107 0.31 -17.35 -4.64
N SER A 108 1.53 -17.30 -5.16
CA SER A 108 2.56 -18.32 -4.92
C SER A 108 3.03 -18.33 -3.47
N SER A 109 3.24 -17.16 -2.89
CA SER A 109 3.70 -16.97 -1.51
C SER A 109 2.61 -17.26 -0.46
N SER A 110 1.35 -17.29 -0.87
CA SER A 110 0.22 -17.63 0.01
C SER A 110 -0.13 -19.13 0.00
N ASN A 111 0.56 -19.94 -0.82
CA ASN A 111 0.31 -21.39 -0.88
C ASN A 111 1.03 -22.14 0.24
N ARG A 112 0.29 -23.09 0.88
CA ARG A 112 0.79 -24.14 1.80
C ARG A 112 1.81 -23.69 2.86
N GLY A 113 1.45 -22.68 3.65
CA GLY A 113 2.27 -22.25 4.79
C GLY A 113 3.32 -21.18 4.45
N GLY A 114 3.28 -20.61 3.24
CA GLY A 114 4.09 -19.44 2.88
C GLY A 114 3.82 -18.23 3.78
N VAL A 115 4.73 -17.27 3.78
CA VAL A 115 4.70 -16.10 4.66
C VAL A 115 3.41 -15.30 4.57
N GLY A 116 2.81 -15.22 3.39
CA GLY A 116 1.53 -14.52 3.19
C GLY A 116 0.38 -15.08 4.05
N MET A 117 0.40 -16.37 4.40
CA MET A 117 -0.58 -16.97 5.33
C MET A 117 -0.30 -16.66 6.80
N LYS A 118 0.92 -16.26 7.13
CA LYS A 118 1.34 -15.88 8.49
C LYS A 118 1.13 -14.39 8.76
N MET A 119 0.73 -13.64 7.73
CA MET A 119 0.41 -12.22 7.86
C MET A 119 -1.05 -12.02 8.26
N THR A 120 -1.25 -11.02 9.09
CA THR A 120 -2.57 -10.56 9.52
C THR A 120 -2.67 -9.08 9.18
N ILE A 121 -3.84 -8.64 8.73
CA ILE A 121 -4.09 -7.20 8.56
C ILE A 121 -4.81 -6.70 9.80
N PRO A 122 -4.17 -5.90 10.66
CA PRO A 122 -4.85 -5.34 11.83
C PRO A 122 -6.06 -4.49 11.39
N PRO A 123 -7.15 -4.46 12.17
CA PRO A 123 -8.42 -3.82 11.75
C PRO A 123 -8.26 -2.38 11.28
N VAL A 124 -7.39 -1.59 11.91
CA VAL A 124 -7.13 -0.19 11.53
C VAL A 124 -6.55 -0.05 10.13
N TYR A 125 -5.83 -1.08 9.66
CA TYR A 125 -5.20 -1.09 8.34
C TYR A 125 -6.08 -1.72 7.24
N ALA A 126 -7.15 -2.42 7.58
CA ALA A 126 -7.91 -3.21 6.61
C ALA A 126 -8.44 -2.38 5.43
N LEU A 127 -9.09 -1.23 5.69
CA LEU A 127 -9.58 -0.35 4.64
C LEU A 127 -8.47 0.46 3.98
N ILE A 128 -7.40 0.79 4.70
CA ILE A 128 -6.22 1.44 4.14
C ILE A 128 -5.54 0.51 3.12
N HIS A 129 -5.37 -0.77 3.48
CA HIS A 129 -4.81 -1.79 2.59
C HIS A 129 -5.67 -1.98 1.33
N ARG A 130 -7.00 -1.99 1.47
CA ARG A 130 -7.93 -2.04 0.33
C ARG A 130 -7.70 -0.87 -0.62
N VAL A 131 -7.58 0.36 -0.09
CA VAL A 131 -7.33 1.56 -0.91
C VAL A 131 -5.95 1.50 -1.57
N TRP A 132 -4.94 1.01 -0.86
CA TRP A 132 -3.60 0.85 -1.40
C TRP A 132 -3.59 -0.08 -2.62
N LEU A 133 -4.08 -1.30 -2.46
CA LEU A 133 -4.11 -2.28 -3.55
C LEU A 133 -5.02 -1.86 -4.70
N GLY A 134 -6.21 -1.34 -4.38
CA GLY A 134 -7.14 -0.88 -5.40
C GLY A 134 -6.64 0.34 -6.17
N GLY A 135 -5.97 1.28 -5.48
CA GLY A 135 -5.33 2.44 -6.09
C GLY A 135 -4.23 2.04 -7.07
N ILE A 136 -3.34 1.14 -6.67
CA ILE A 136 -2.30 0.58 -7.54
C ILE A 136 -2.92 -0.12 -8.76
N ALA A 137 -3.99 -0.90 -8.57
CA ALA A 137 -4.67 -1.55 -9.68
C ALA A 137 -5.28 -0.54 -10.67
N VAL A 138 -5.82 0.59 -10.19
CA VAL A 138 -6.31 1.67 -11.05
C VAL A 138 -5.16 2.32 -11.81
N LEU A 139 -4.03 2.62 -11.17
CA LEU A 139 -2.85 3.18 -11.84
C LEU A 139 -2.35 2.25 -12.95
N ALA A 140 -2.28 0.94 -12.69
CA ALA A 140 -1.89 -0.06 -13.68
C ALA A 140 -2.89 -0.19 -14.84
N GLN A 141 -4.19 -0.01 -14.59
CA GLN A 141 -5.20 0.02 -15.66
C GLN A 141 -5.08 1.27 -16.55
N LEU A 142 -4.68 2.38 -15.95
CA LEU A 142 -4.49 3.66 -16.65
C LEU A 142 -3.12 3.77 -17.33
N ASP A 143 -2.24 2.78 -17.15
CA ASP A 143 -0.92 2.74 -17.76
C ASP A 143 -0.08 3.98 -17.42
N VAL A 144 0.06 4.26 -16.11
CA VAL A 144 0.57 5.54 -15.58
C VAL A 144 2.04 5.44 -15.20
N THR A 145 2.84 6.40 -15.65
CA THR A 145 4.17 6.67 -15.08
C THR A 145 4.03 7.78 -14.02
N ALA A 146 4.52 7.52 -12.81
CA ALA A 146 4.39 8.45 -11.70
C ALA A 146 5.61 8.46 -10.78
N ARG A 147 5.88 9.63 -10.19
CA ARG A 147 6.84 9.80 -9.10
C ARG A 147 6.19 9.40 -7.77
N PHE A 148 5.98 8.11 -7.62
CA PHE A 148 5.16 7.55 -6.54
C PHE A 148 5.73 7.84 -5.15
N ARG A 149 7.06 7.82 -5.00
CA ARG A 149 7.75 8.21 -3.75
C ARG A 149 7.39 9.62 -3.31
N ASP A 150 7.32 10.57 -4.24
CA ASP A 150 6.99 11.97 -3.92
C ASP A 150 5.57 12.09 -3.39
N VAL A 151 4.64 11.35 -3.98
CA VAL A 151 3.25 11.27 -3.51
C VAL A 151 3.18 10.70 -2.09
N LEU A 152 3.92 9.62 -1.82
CA LEU A 152 4.00 9.06 -0.47
C LEU A 152 4.58 10.05 0.53
N ALA A 153 5.66 10.75 0.15
CA ALA A 153 6.33 11.75 0.98
C ALA A 153 5.43 12.97 1.29
N GLU A 154 4.53 13.32 0.38
CA GLU A 154 3.58 14.43 0.57
C GLU A 154 2.42 14.03 1.48
N PHE A 155 1.89 12.81 1.35
CA PHE A 155 0.60 12.44 1.94
C PHE A 155 0.69 11.49 3.14
N LEU A 156 1.79 10.76 3.32
CA LEU A 156 1.95 9.87 4.47
C LEU A 156 2.51 10.63 5.68
N PRO A 157 1.78 10.66 6.81
CA PRO A 157 2.28 11.26 8.04
C PRO A 157 3.49 10.48 8.56
N GLY A 158 4.49 11.20 9.09
CA GLY A 158 5.71 10.59 9.62
C GLY A 158 6.77 10.25 8.57
N TRP A 159 6.57 10.62 7.29
CA TRP A 159 7.61 10.47 6.27
C TRP A 159 8.80 11.38 6.61
N GLN A 160 9.98 10.78 6.77
CA GLN A 160 11.23 11.50 7.00
C GLN A 160 11.86 11.88 5.64
N ARG A 161 12.23 13.15 5.51
CA ARG A 161 12.88 13.70 4.30
C ARG A 161 14.40 13.61 4.41
#